data_6185299fce7278023459449d28cfcf00
#
_entry.id   6185299fce7278023459449d28cfcf00
#
_cell.length_a   1.000
_cell.length_b   1.000
_cell.length_c   1.000
_cell.angle_alpha   90.00
_cell.angle_beta   90.00
_cell.angle_gamma   90.00
#
_symmetry.space_group_name_H-M   'P 1'
#
loop_
_entity.id
_entity.type
_entity.pdbx_description
1 polymer ?
#
loop_
_entity_poly.entity_id
_entity_poly.type
_entity_poly.pdbx_seq_one_letter_code
_entity_poly.pdbx_strand_id
1 'polypeptide(L)'
;PPGTRPRRAASPCPANGDPVRPDDLPDGLVVADARGVVTCFNAAAARITGVPAEAALGSPLEDVLPLEDLDGRRWWRLTDPYGGLAIRTRQPEKNLLLPGGREILVSAQYVRPRPRGPLVRLVVSLRDTGARRRTERSHAELIATVAHELRSPLTSVKGFTATLLAKWERFNDDQKRLMLETVDADAHRVTRLITELLDISRIDAGRMELRRQPVDIAGAAARHVQAHIAAGRPCDRFVVTVRRPLPALWADPDKVDQVLSNLLENAVRHGGGTVTIDIAPTAGGEGPEGTVITVSDEGQGIPEESMNRVFTRFWRGSKRGGTGLGLYIVKGIVEVHGGWITVGRAPRGGARFRFMLPVALPAHLQ
;
A
#
# COMPACT_ATOMS: atom_id res chain seq x y z
N PRO A 1 40.54 -37.39 -23.34
CA PRO A 1 39.37 -37.70 -22.58
C PRO A 1 39.14 -36.59 -21.53
N PRO A 2 38.00 -35.92 -21.52
CA PRO A 2 37.74 -34.86 -20.56
C PRO A 2 37.19 -35.46 -19.26
N GLY A 3 37.81 -35.06 -18.16
CA GLY A 3 37.50 -35.50 -16.82
C GLY A 3 36.11 -35.08 -16.36
N THR A 4 35.37 -36.08 -15.89
CA THR A 4 34.10 -35.93 -15.18
C THR A 4 34.34 -35.24 -13.84
N ARG A 5 33.87 -34.00 -13.68
CA ARG A 5 33.79 -33.33 -12.37
C ARG A 5 32.80 -34.09 -11.49
N PRO A 6 33.15 -34.43 -10.24
CA PRO A 6 32.21 -35.04 -9.31
C PRO A 6 31.11 -34.05 -8.96
N ARG A 7 29.85 -34.49 -9.04
CA ARG A 7 28.68 -33.76 -8.48
C ARG A 7 28.94 -33.54 -6.98
N ARG A 8 29.01 -32.28 -6.56
CA ARG A 8 28.97 -31.93 -5.14
C ARG A 8 27.67 -32.51 -4.56
N ALA A 9 27.80 -33.45 -3.67
CA ALA A 9 26.73 -33.91 -2.81
C ALA A 9 26.26 -32.72 -1.98
N ALA A 10 24.93 -32.43 -1.98
CA ALA A 10 24.36 -31.46 -1.11
C ALA A 10 24.64 -31.85 0.35
N SER A 11 25.27 -30.98 1.11
CA SER A 11 25.50 -31.19 2.53
C SER A 11 24.16 -31.41 3.23
N PRO A 12 24.00 -32.47 4.05
CA PRO A 12 22.80 -32.61 4.86
C PRO A 12 22.71 -31.44 5.86
N CYS A 13 21.53 -30.94 6.09
CA CYS A 13 21.27 -29.98 7.19
C CYS A 13 21.83 -30.60 8.50
N PRO A 14 22.43 -29.77 9.38
CA PRO A 14 22.94 -30.26 10.66
C PRO A 14 21.80 -30.85 11.47
N ALA A 15 21.98 -32.10 11.91
CA ALA A 15 21.07 -32.88 12.74
C ALA A 15 21.13 -32.41 14.20
N ASN A 16 20.74 -31.15 14.49
CA ASN A 16 20.57 -30.66 15.83
C ASN A 16 19.30 -29.78 15.84
N GLY A 17 18.15 -30.40 15.95
CA GLY A 17 16.85 -29.77 16.11
C GLY A 17 15.76 -30.81 16.01
N ASP A 18 14.66 -30.60 16.70
CA ASP A 18 13.45 -31.38 16.52
C ASP A 18 13.10 -31.48 15.01
N PRO A 19 12.60 -32.62 14.53
CA PRO A 19 12.24 -32.77 13.14
C PRO A 19 11.19 -31.71 12.77
N VAL A 20 11.42 -30.96 11.67
CA VAL A 20 10.49 -29.95 11.15
C VAL A 20 9.10 -30.61 11.00
N ARG A 21 8.12 -30.09 11.70
CA ARG A 21 6.73 -30.56 11.61
C ARG A 21 6.07 -29.95 10.38
N PRO A 22 5.11 -30.65 9.76
CA PRO A 22 4.35 -30.08 8.63
C PRO A 22 3.71 -28.73 8.94
N ASP A 23 3.33 -28.48 10.19
CA ASP A 23 2.70 -27.23 10.64
C ASP A 23 3.68 -26.06 10.80
N ASP A 24 4.99 -26.32 10.83
CA ASP A 24 6.02 -25.28 10.85
C ASP A 24 6.20 -24.63 9.46
N LEU A 25 5.63 -25.23 8.40
CA LEU A 25 5.72 -24.70 7.05
C LEU A 25 4.72 -23.56 6.83
N PRO A 26 5.16 -22.43 6.24
CA PRO A 26 4.27 -21.29 5.93
C PRO A 26 3.31 -21.61 4.79
N ASP A 27 3.71 -22.49 3.85
CA ASP A 27 2.91 -22.94 2.72
C ASP A 27 2.02 -24.13 3.12
N GLY A 28 0.85 -24.25 2.49
CA GLY A 28 -0.02 -25.40 2.66
C GLY A 28 0.64 -26.65 2.12
N LEU A 29 0.74 -27.67 2.95
CA LEU A 29 1.25 -29.00 2.58
C LEU A 29 0.12 -30.01 2.63
N VAL A 30 -0.09 -30.71 1.51
CA VAL A 30 -1.01 -31.83 1.40
C VAL A 30 -0.26 -33.02 0.84
N VAL A 31 -0.33 -34.17 1.50
CA VAL A 31 0.29 -35.41 1.03
C VAL A 31 -0.80 -36.48 0.87
N ALA A 32 -0.86 -37.09 -0.30
CA ALA A 32 -1.73 -38.24 -0.56
C ALA A 32 -0.91 -39.50 -0.82
N ASP A 33 -1.43 -40.65 -0.44
CA ASP A 33 -0.82 -41.95 -0.63
C ASP A 33 -0.95 -42.46 -2.09
N ALA A 34 -0.52 -43.72 -2.33
CA ALA A 34 -0.60 -44.37 -3.65
C ALA A 34 -2.03 -44.55 -4.17
N ARG A 35 -3.03 -44.48 -3.31
CA ARG A 35 -4.45 -44.59 -3.64
C ARG A 35 -5.17 -43.27 -3.76
N GLY A 36 -4.46 -42.14 -3.56
CA GLY A 36 -5.04 -40.80 -3.61
C GLY A 36 -5.73 -40.37 -2.31
N VAL A 37 -5.48 -41.07 -1.21
CA VAL A 37 -6.05 -40.73 0.10
C VAL A 37 -5.10 -39.78 0.82
N VAL A 38 -5.63 -38.68 1.36
CA VAL A 38 -4.85 -37.67 2.09
C VAL A 38 -4.34 -38.23 3.40
N THR A 39 -3.00 -38.22 3.57
CA THR A 39 -2.30 -38.72 4.76
C THR A 39 -1.63 -37.63 5.59
N CYS A 40 -1.48 -36.43 5.02
CA CYS A 40 -0.97 -35.25 5.72
C CYS A 40 -1.67 -34.00 5.19
N PHE A 41 -2.09 -33.13 6.09
CA PHE A 41 -2.77 -31.88 5.79
C PHE A 41 -2.42 -30.89 6.89
N ASN A 42 -1.53 -29.91 6.60
CA ASN A 42 -1.03 -29.02 7.63
C ASN A 42 -1.97 -27.84 7.91
N ALA A 43 -1.70 -27.12 8.99
CA ALA A 43 -2.49 -25.95 9.40
C ALA A 43 -2.55 -24.85 8.34
N ALA A 44 -1.48 -24.67 7.55
CA ALA A 44 -1.48 -23.70 6.45
C ALA A 44 -2.42 -24.13 5.31
N ALA A 45 -2.48 -25.43 4.96
CA ALA A 45 -3.43 -25.95 3.99
C ALA A 45 -4.88 -25.74 4.45
N ALA A 46 -5.16 -25.98 5.75
CA ALA A 46 -6.49 -25.71 6.32
C ALA A 46 -6.90 -24.24 6.19
N ARG A 47 -6.01 -23.29 6.49
CA ARG A 47 -6.28 -21.86 6.33
C ARG A 47 -6.49 -21.45 4.87
N ILE A 48 -5.71 -22.03 3.94
CA ILE A 48 -5.79 -21.71 2.52
C ILE A 48 -7.06 -22.26 1.89
N THR A 49 -7.43 -23.50 2.19
CA THR A 49 -8.57 -24.18 1.57
C THR A 49 -9.90 -23.93 2.28
N GLY A 50 -9.83 -23.60 3.57
CA GLY A 50 -11.01 -23.54 4.46
C GLY A 50 -11.52 -24.91 4.90
N VAL A 51 -10.80 -26.00 4.55
CA VAL A 51 -11.16 -27.39 4.95
C VAL A 51 -10.45 -27.71 6.26
N PRO A 52 -11.15 -28.16 7.32
CA PRO A 52 -10.53 -28.62 8.56
C PRO A 52 -9.62 -29.83 8.32
N ALA A 53 -8.47 -29.89 8.99
CA ALA A 53 -7.52 -30.99 8.81
C ALA A 53 -8.13 -32.36 9.12
N GLU A 54 -9.01 -32.43 10.13
CA GLU A 54 -9.73 -33.65 10.54
C GLU A 54 -10.66 -34.19 9.44
N ALA A 55 -11.26 -33.27 8.67
CA ALA A 55 -12.13 -33.65 7.55
C ALA A 55 -11.32 -34.02 6.28
N ALA A 56 -10.11 -33.50 6.16
CA ALA A 56 -9.25 -33.76 5.02
C ALA A 56 -8.51 -35.10 5.13
N LEU A 57 -8.06 -35.45 6.33
CA LEU A 57 -7.32 -36.68 6.55
C LEU A 57 -8.20 -37.95 6.31
N GLY A 58 -7.67 -38.88 5.52
CA GLY A 58 -8.38 -40.10 5.14
C GLY A 58 -9.38 -39.93 3.99
N SER A 59 -9.58 -38.73 3.48
CA SER A 59 -10.48 -38.42 2.36
C SER A 59 -9.73 -38.44 1.01
N PRO A 60 -10.43 -38.66 -0.12
CA PRO A 60 -9.86 -38.58 -1.45
C PRO A 60 -9.31 -37.18 -1.73
N LEU A 61 -8.12 -37.08 -2.32
CA LEU A 61 -7.47 -35.80 -2.64
C LEU A 61 -8.34 -34.90 -3.54
N GLU A 62 -9.06 -35.49 -4.49
CA GLU A 62 -9.91 -34.74 -5.41
C GLU A 62 -11.10 -34.08 -4.71
N ASP A 63 -11.58 -34.68 -3.63
CA ASP A 63 -12.69 -34.14 -2.85
C ASP A 63 -12.20 -33.04 -1.88
N VAL A 64 -11.02 -33.22 -1.30
CA VAL A 64 -10.39 -32.25 -0.40
C VAL A 64 -9.88 -31.02 -1.16
N LEU A 65 -9.31 -31.22 -2.35
CA LEU A 65 -8.78 -30.19 -3.23
C LEU A 65 -9.42 -30.26 -4.62
N PRO A 66 -10.68 -29.86 -4.78
CA PRO A 66 -11.36 -29.86 -6.08
C PRO A 66 -10.88 -28.66 -6.93
N LEU A 67 -9.62 -28.74 -7.35
CA LEU A 67 -8.93 -27.67 -8.09
C LEU A 67 -9.39 -27.61 -9.54
N GLU A 68 -9.58 -26.37 -10.03
CA GLU A 68 -9.89 -26.09 -11.44
C GLU A 68 -8.81 -25.18 -12.06
N ASP A 69 -8.57 -25.31 -13.34
CA ASP A 69 -7.77 -24.35 -14.08
C ASP A 69 -8.62 -23.09 -14.37
N LEU A 70 -7.96 -22.06 -14.96
CA LEU A 70 -8.64 -20.79 -15.28
C LEU A 70 -9.74 -20.92 -16.34
N ASP A 71 -9.79 -22.07 -17.05
CA ASP A 71 -10.82 -22.40 -18.03
C ASP A 71 -11.96 -23.25 -17.40
N GLY A 72 -11.95 -23.48 -16.08
CA GLY A 72 -12.95 -24.24 -15.33
C GLY A 72 -12.82 -25.77 -15.48
N ARG A 73 -11.68 -26.27 -15.96
CA ARG A 73 -11.45 -27.72 -16.11
C ARG A 73 -10.82 -28.29 -14.84
N ARG A 74 -11.31 -29.44 -14.39
CA ARG A 74 -10.77 -30.12 -13.19
C ARG A 74 -9.31 -30.52 -13.37
N TRP A 75 -8.45 -29.96 -12.54
CA TRP A 75 -6.98 -30.11 -12.69
C TRP A 75 -6.49 -31.54 -12.49
N TRP A 76 -7.08 -32.29 -11.54
CA TRP A 76 -6.70 -33.67 -11.28
C TRP A 76 -6.99 -34.59 -12.47
N ARG A 77 -8.07 -34.35 -13.22
CA ARG A 77 -8.36 -35.08 -14.46
C ARG A 77 -7.37 -34.77 -15.59
N LEU A 78 -6.91 -33.53 -15.66
CA LEU A 78 -5.92 -33.11 -16.68
C LEU A 78 -4.53 -33.65 -16.38
N THR A 79 -4.17 -33.75 -15.12
CA THR A 79 -2.83 -34.17 -14.69
C THR A 79 -2.70 -35.67 -14.47
N ASP A 80 -3.82 -36.33 -14.16
CA ASP A 80 -3.93 -37.76 -13.86
C ASP A 80 -2.73 -38.31 -13.11
N PRO A 81 -2.56 -37.95 -11.81
CA PRO A 81 -1.36 -38.30 -11.07
C PRO A 81 -1.16 -39.79 -10.88
N TYR A 82 -2.24 -40.56 -10.90
CA TYR A 82 -2.24 -42.01 -10.61
C TYR A 82 -2.25 -42.89 -11.86
N GLY A 83 -2.95 -42.51 -12.95
CA GLY A 83 -3.01 -43.23 -14.21
C GLY A 83 -2.13 -42.65 -15.32
N GLY A 84 -1.52 -41.46 -15.09
CA GLY A 84 -0.75 -40.74 -16.09
C GLY A 84 0.66 -41.28 -16.31
N LEU A 85 1.46 -40.54 -17.12
CA LEU A 85 2.81 -40.94 -17.53
C LEU A 85 3.76 -41.11 -16.35
N ALA A 86 4.31 -42.33 -16.18
CA ALA A 86 5.25 -42.70 -15.11
C ALA A 86 6.57 -41.89 -15.12
N ILE A 87 6.86 -41.17 -16.20
CA ILE A 87 8.04 -40.30 -16.32
C ILE A 87 7.88 -38.95 -15.62
N ARG A 88 6.66 -38.58 -15.28
CA ARG A 88 6.41 -37.29 -14.58
C ARG A 88 6.92 -37.38 -13.15
N THR A 89 7.79 -36.45 -12.76
CA THR A 89 8.34 -36.33 -11.40
C THR A 89 7.77 -35.18 -10.64
N ARG A 90 7.25 -34.16 -11.35
CA ARG A 90 6.63 -32.97 -10.74
C ARG A 90 5.62 -32.30 -11.67
N GLN A 91 4.73 -31.52 -11.08
CA GLN A 91 3.98 -30.49 -11.77
C GLN A 91 4.59 -29.13 -11.37
N PRO A 92 4.95 -28.28 -12.31
CA PRO A 92 5.44 -26.94 -12.01
C PRO A 92 4.34 -26.10 -11.34
N GLU A 93 4.72 -25.00 -10.72
CA GLU A 93 3.79 -24.04 -10.13
C GLU A 93 2.77 -23.59 -11.18
N LYS A 94 1.49 -23.68 -10.82
CA LYS A 94 0.38 -23.26 -11.66
C LYS A 94 -0.67 -22.57 -10.78
N ASN A 95 -1.26 -21.50 -11.32
CA ASN A 95 -2.42 -20.86 -10.69
C ASN A 95 -3.66 -21.70 -10.95
N LEU A 96 -4.35 -22.07 -9.88
CA LEU A 96 -5.56 -22.87 -9.91
C LEU A 96 -6.63 -22.22 -9.02
N LEU A 97 -7.88 -22.58 -9.27
CA LEU A 97 -9.04 -22.08 -8.53
C LEU A 97 -9.49 -23.13 -7.51
N LEU A 98 -9.73 -22.67 -6.30
CA LEU A 98 -10.52 -23.39 -5.28
C LEU A 98 -12.02 -23.10 -5.49
N PRO A 99 -12.92 -23.92 -4.93
CA PRO A 99 -14.33 -23.60 -4.87
C PRO A 99 -14.59 -22.18 -4.34
N GLY A 100 -15.50 -21.46 -4.99
CA GLY A 100 -15.75 -20.05 -4.69
C GLY A 100 -14.83 -19.06 -5.41
N GLY A 101 -14.00 -19.54 -6.35
CA GLY A 101 -13.18 -18.68 -7.23
C GLY A 101 -11.91 -18.12 -6.58
N ARG A 102 -11.53 -18.61 -5.41
CA ARG A 102 -10.27 -18.23 -4.77
C ARG A 102 -9.10 -18.85 -5.51
N GLU A 103 -8.20 -18.03 -5.99
CA GLU A 103 -7.04 -18.47 -6.73
C GLU A 103 -5.84 -18.69 -5.81
N ILE A 104 -5.18 -19.84 -6.01
CA ILE A 104 -3.98 -20.27 -5.28
C ILE A 104 -2.90 -20.74 -6.26
N LEU A 105 -1.64 -20.65 -5.85
CA LEU A 105 -0.51 -21.23 -6.56
C LEU A 105 -0.30 -22.65 -6.04
N VAL A 106 -0.31 -23.61 -6.96
CA VAL A 106 -0.18 -25.04 -6.64
C VAL A 106 1.01 -25.63 -7.38
N SER A 107 1.80 -26.39 -6.67
CA SER A 107 2.80 -27.29 -7.27
C SER A 107 2.64 -28.70 -6.72
N ALA A 108 3.01 -29.71 -7.48
CA ALA A 108 2.91 -31.08 -7.03
C ALA A 108 4.19 -31.87 -7.39
N GLN A 109 4.62 -32.73 -6.46
CA GLN A 109 5.74 -33.63 -6.63
C GLN A 109 5.29 -35.10 -6.49
N TYR A 110 5.69 -35.91 -7.45
CA TYR A 110 5.40 -37.34 -7.54
C TYR A 110 6.56 -38.12 -6.92
N VAL A 111 6.36 -38.69 -5.73
CA VAL A 111 7.40 -39.47 -5.03
C VAL A 111 7.30 -40.93 -5.47
N ARG A 112 8.39 -41.43 -6.08
CA ARG A 112 8.53 -42.78 -6.58
C ARG A 112 9.82 -43.40 -6.02
N PRO A 113 9.83 -44.68 -5.64
CA PRO A 113 11.03 -45.33 -5.06
C PRO A 113 12.20 -45.48 -6.09
N ARG A 114 11.85 -45.56 -7.38
CA ARG A 114 12.80 -45.64 -8.51
C ARG A 114 12.21 -44.93 -9.73
N PRO A 115 13.05 -44.45 -10.68
CA PRO A 115 12.54 -43.83 -11.93
C PRO A 115 11.56 -44.79 -12.63
N ARG A 116 10.43 -44.21 -13.08
CA ARG A 116 9.31 -44.97 -13.70
C ARG A 116 8.63 -46.01 -12.80
N GLY A 117 8.97 -46.06 -11.51
CA GLY A 117 8.30 -46.94 -10.54
C GLY A 117 6.86 -46.45 -10.21
N PRO A 118 6.09 -47.26 -9.43
CA PRO A 118 4.74 -46.85 -8.99
C PRO A 118 4.84 -45.58 -8.15
N LEU A 119 3.77 -44.76 -8.21
CA LEU A 119 3.61 -43.60 -7.33
C LEU A 119 3.38 -44.09 -5.90
N VAL A 120 4.20 -43.62 -4.96
CA VAL A 120 4.05 -43.96 -3.53
C VAL A 120 3.36 -42.84 -2.79
N ARG A 121 3.69 -41.60 -3.13
CA ARG A 121 3.07 -40.40 -2.53
C ARG A 121 3.01 -39.28 -3.54
N LEU A 122 1.96 -38.48 -3.44
CA LEU A 122 1.81 -37.20 -4.11
C LEU A 122 1.93 -36.11 -3.05
N VAL A 123 2.90 -35.22 -3.21
CA VAL A 123 3.11 -34.08 -2.32
C VAL A 123 2.65 -32.83 -3.06
N VAL A 124 1.70 -32.12 -2.50
CA VAL A 124 1.09 -30.90 -3.07
C VAL A 124 1.44 -29.74 -2.15
N SER A 125 2.02 -28.68 -2.72
CA SER A 125 2.24 -27.40 -2.04
C SER A 125 1.22 -26.39 -2.51
N LEU A 126 0.62 -25.67 -1.56
CA LEU A 126 -0.39 -24.64 -1.78
C LEU A 126 0.14 -23.32 -1.24
N ARG A 127 0.12 -22.28 -2.07
CA ARG A 127 0.49 -20.92 -1.64
C ARG A 127 -0.65 -19.95 -1.93
N ASP A 128 -1.02 -19.17 -0.90
CA ASP A 128 -1.99 -18.09 -1.09
C ASP A 128 -1.35 -16.94 -1.87
N THR A 129 -1.84 -16.70 -3.07
CA THR A 129 -1.39 -15.59 -3.92
C THR A 129 -2.20 -14.32 -3.72
N GLY A 130 -3.23 -14.34 -2.88
CA GLY A 130 -4.16 -13.22 -2.71
C GLY A 130 -3.51 -11.94 -2.19
N ALA A 131 -2.49 -12.02 -1.33
CA ALA A 131 -1.75 -10.84 -0.87
C ALA A 131 -0.91 -10.23 -2.01
N ARG A 132 -0.15 -11.08 -2.73
CA ARG A 132 0.69 -10.64 -3.85
C ARG A 132 -0.15 -10.04 -4.98
N ARG A 133 -1.27 -10.66 -5.33
CA ARG A 133 -2.19 -10.14 -6.36
C ARG A 133 -2.87 -8.85 -5.96
N ARG A 134 -3.23 -8.69 -4.69
CA ARG A 134 -3.74 -7.39 -4.19
C ARG A 134 -2.69 -6.31 -4.39
N THR A 135 -1.42 -6.60 -4.13
CA THR A 135 -0.31 -5.68 -4.37
C THR A 135 -0.13 -5.40 -5.86
N GLU A 136 -0.12 -6.43 -6.71
CA GLU A 136 0.03 -6.28 -8.17
C GLU A 136 -1.15 -5.49 -8.79
N ARG A 137 -2.39 -5.76 -8.37
CA ARG A 137 -3.58 -4.98 -8.79
C ARG A 137 -3.49 -3.54 -8.32
N SER A 138 -3.12 -3.31 -7.06
CA SER A 138 -2.92 -1.97 -6.51
C SER A 138 -1.86 -1.18 -7.29
N HIS A 139 -0.78 -1.83 -7.72
CA HIS A 139 0.24 -1.21 -8.60
C HIS A 139 -0.30 -0.92 -10.00
N ALA A 140 -1.05 -1.83 -10.61
CA ALA A 140 -1.65 -1.60 -11.92
C ALA A 140 -2.69 -0.46 -11.90
N GLU A 141 -3.52 -0.42 -10.86
CA GLU A 141 -4.48 0.68 -10.62
C GLU A 141 -3.75 2.02 -10.38
N LEU A 142 -2.63 2.00 -9.64
CA LEU A 142 -1.76 3.16 -9.45
C LEU A 142 -1.29 3.71 -10.80
N ILE A 143 -0.69 2.87 -11.63
CA ILE A 143 -0.15 3.26 -12.94
C ILE A 143 -1.27 3.81 -13.85
N ALA A 144 -2.42 3.14 -13.91
CA ALA A 144 -3.54 3.56 -14.74
C ALA A 144 -4.11 4.93 -14.30
N THR A 145 -4.28 5.13 -13.00
CA THR A 145 -4.80 6.40 -12.43
C THR A 145 -3.80 7.53 -12.67
N VAL A 146 -2.52 7.28 -12.42
CA VAL A 146 -1.45 8.25 -12.67
C VAL A 146 -1.40 8.68 -14.13
N ALA A 147 -1.43 7.72 -15.04
CA ALA A 147 -1.43 8.01 -16.48
C ALA A 147 -2.62 8.90 -16.87
N HIS A 148 -3.79 8.67 -16.26
CA HIS A 148 -4.96 9.50 -16.49
C HIS A 148 -4.81 10.93 -15.93
N GLU A 149 -4.33 11.05 -14.69
CA GLU A 149 -4.13 12.34 -14.01
C GLU A 149 -3.01 13.19 -14.62
N LEU A 150 -2.00 12.55 -15.24
CA LEU A 150 -0.96 13.24 -16.00
C LEU A 150 -1.43 13.67 -17.39
N ARG A 151 -2.26 12.87 -18.07
CA ARG A 151 -2.71 13.16 -19.44
C ARG A 151 -3.48 14.46 -19.53
N SER A 152 -4.36 14.74 -18.57
CA SER A 152 -5.20 15.94 -18.57
C SER A 152 -4.37 17.23 -18.59
N PRO A 153 -3.50 17.53 -17.59
CA PRO A 153 -2.69 18.74 -17.58
C PRO A 153 -1.72 18.82 -18.75
N LEU A 154 -1.11 17.70 -19.17
CA LEU A 154 -0.21 17.69 -20.33
C LEU A 154 -0.95 18.02 -21.64
N THR A 155 -2.20 17.58 -21.79
CA THR A 155 -3.03 17.94 -22.95
C THR A 155 -3.34 19.43 -22.95
N SER A 156 -3.63 20.01 -21.79
CA SER A 156 -3.87 21.45 -21.61
C SER A 156 -2.62 22.26 -21.94
N VAL A 157 -1.46 21.91 -21.35
CA VAL A 157 -0.16 22.55 -21.63
C VAL A 157 0.13 22.51 -23.13
N LYS A 158 0.04 21.32 -23.77
CA LYS A 158 0.29 21.16 -25.20
C LYS A 158 -0.70 21.96 -26.05
N GLY A 159 -1.97 21.98 -25.68
CA GLY A 159 -3.02 22.69 -26.41
C GLY A 159 -2.84 24.21 -26.39
N PHE A 160 -2.61 24.78 -25.22
CA PHE A 160 -2.41 26.24 -25.09
C PHE A 160 -1.10 26.70 -25.70
N THR A 161 0.02 25.97 -25.50
CA THR A 161 1.29 26.31 -26.14
C THR A 161 1.19 26.22 -27.66
N ALA A 162 0.59 25.17 -28.24
CA ALA A 162 0.39 25.06 -29.67
C ALA A 162 -0.52 26.19 -30.23
N THR A 163 -1.56 26.55 -29.48
CA THR A 163 -2.47 27.62 -29.86
C THR A 163 -1.78 28.98 -29.85
N LEU A 164 -1.00 29.28 -28.82
CA LEU A 164 -0.20 30.51 -28.72
C LEU A 164 0.81 30.60 -29.85
N LEU A 165 1.56 29.50 -30.11
CA LEU A 165 2.54 29.48 -31.21
C LEU A 165 1.92 29.68 -32.59
N ALA A 166 0.74 29.08 -32.85
CA ALA A 166 0.11 29.15 -34.16
C ALA A 166 -0.64 30.47 -34.40
N LYS A 167 -1.11 31.15 -33.35
CA LYS A 167 -2.05 32.26 -33.46
C LYS A 167 -1.71 33.44 -32.56
N TRP A 168 -0.42 33.65 -32.23
CA TRP A 168 0.07 34.67 -31.30
C TRP A 168 -0.52 36.06 -31.55
N GLU A 169 -0.55 36.50 -32.81
CA GLU A 169 -1.02 37.82 -33.20
C GLU A 169 -2.56 37.98 -33.09
N ARG A 170 -3.30 36.89 -32.90
CA ARG A 170 -4.78 36.90 -32.81
C ARG A 170 -5.28 37.15 -31.39
N PHE A 171 -4.40 37.03 -30.39
CA PHE A 171 -4.76 37.18 -28.98
C PHE A 171 -4.27 38.50 -28.45
N ASN A 172 -5.09 39.13 -27.60
CA ASN A 172 -4.66 40.27 -26.82
C ASN A 172 -3.76 39.77 -25.64
N ASP A 173 -3.12 40.72 -24.96
CA ASP A 173 -2.14 40.39 -23.92
C ASP A 173 -2.79 39.72 -22.69
N ASP A 174 -4.03 40.08 -22.34
CA ASP A 174 -4.77 39.42 -21.26
C ASP A 174 -5.07 37.96 -21.58
N GLN A 175 -5.47 37.66 -22.81
CA GLN A 175 -5.71 36.28 -23.28
C GLN A 175 -4.42 35.46 -23.30
N LYS A 176 -3.32 36.03 -23.78
CA LYS A 176 -2.02 35.38 -23.76
C LYS A 176 -1.58 35.07 -22.32
N ARG A 177 -1.75 36.06 -21.44
CA ARG A 177 -1.43 35.93 -20.03
C ARG A 177 -2.23 34.81 -19.36
N LEU A 178 -3.54 34.79 -19.56
CA LEU A 178 -4.41 33.73 -19.01
C LEU A 178 -4.00 32.33 -19.49
N MET A 179 -3.65 32.19 -20.79
CA MET A 179 -3.18 30.91 -21.34
C MET A 179 -1.84 30.50 -20.73
N LEU A 180 -0.89 31.41 -20.55
CA LEU A 180 0.41 31.13 -19.93
C LEU A 180 0.25 30.80 -18.45
N GLU A 181 -0.59 31.52 -17.71
CA GLU A 181 -0.92 31.21 -16.30
C GLU A 181 -1.53 29.81 -16.18
N THR A 182 -2.39 29.40 -17.13
CA THR A 182 -2.95 28.05 -17.16
C THR A 182 -1.87 26.99 -17.43
N VAL A 183 -0.96 27.27 -18.37
CA VAL A 183 0.18 26.38 -18.68
C VAL A 183 1.07 26.21 -17.46
N ASP A 184 1.41 27.29 -16.77
CA ASP A 184 2.23 27.29 -15.57
C ASP A 184 1.57 26.49 -14.42
N ALA A 185 0.29 26.73 -14.16
CA ALA A 185 -0.48 25.99 -13.16
C ALA A 185 -0.53 24.48 -13.43
N ASP A 186 -0.73 24.09 -14.70
CA ASP A 186 -0.75 22.69 -15.09
C ASP A 186 0.64 22.04 -15.04
N ALA A 187 1.72 22.78 -15.38
CA ALA A 187 3.09 22.31 -15.21
C ALA A 187 3.45 22.07 -13.73
N HIS A 188 3.08 22.99 -12.86
CA HIS A 188 3.23 22.82 -11.41
C HIS A 188 2.42 21.61 -10.89
N ARG A 189 1.21 21.38 -11.42
CA ARG A 189 0.40 20.21 -11.07
C ARG A 189 1.10 18.90 -11.44
N VAL A 190 1.70 18.83 -12.64
CA VAL A 190 2.48 17.65 -13.10
C VAL A 190 3.67 17.40 -12.19
N THR A 191 4.44 18.45 -11.88
CA THR A 191 5.61 18.33 -10.99
C THR A 191 5.22 17.81 -9.61
N ARG A 192 4.14 18.32 -9.03
CA ARG A 192 3.61 17.84 -7.74
C ARG A 192 3.18 16.37 -7.81
N LEU A 193 2.48 15.95 -8.88
CA LEU A 193 2.10 14.54 -9.08
C LEU A 193 3.30 13.62 -9.13
N ILE A 194 4.37 14.01 -9.82
CA ILE A 194 5.61 13.21 -9.91
C ILE A 194 6.24 13.08 -8.52
N THR A 195 6.33 14.17 -7.76
CA THR A 195 6.87 14.16 -6.40
C THR A 195 6.05 13.29 -5.47
N GLU A 196 4.72 13.38 -5.51
CA GLU A 196 3.80 12.52 -4.75
C GLU A 196 4.01 11.04 -5.06
N LEU A 197 4.22 10.68 -6.32
CA LEU A 197 4.50 9.31 -6.75
C LEU A 197 5.83 8.76 -6.25
N LEU A 198 6.88 9.59 -6.29
CA LEU A 198 8.19 9.23 -5.75
C LEU A 198 8.11 9.00 -4.24
N ASP A 199 7.36 9.85 -3.52
CA ASP A 199 7.15 9.68 -2.09
C ASP A 199 6.39 8.38 -1.78
N ILE A 200 5.31 8.08 -2.52
CA ILE A 200 4.57 6.82 -2.37
C ILE A 200 5.48 5.62 -2.60
N SER A 201 6.28 5.65 -3.66
CA SER A 201 7.22 4.56 -3.97
C SER A 201 8.23 4.34 -2.83
N ARG A 202 8.73 5.43 -2.21
CA ARG A 202 9.66 5.35 -1.08
C ARG A 202 8.99 4.86 0.19
N ILE A 203 7.75 5.30 0.48
CA ILE A 203 6.95 4.84 1.62
C ILE A 203 6.68 3.35 1.50
N ASP A 204 6.20 2.88 0.34
CA ASP A 204 5.85 1.48 0.10
C ASP A 204 7.04 0.54 0.20
N ALA A 205 8.19 1.00 -0.26
CA ALA A 205 9.43 0.24 -0.19
C ALA A 205 10.08 0.28 1.22
N GLY A 206 9.53 1.05 2.17
CA GLY A 206 10.17 1.29 3.47
C GLY A 206 11.53 2.01 3.36
N ARG A 207 11.72 2.79 2.27
CA ARG A 207 13.00 3.46 1.95
C ARG A 207 12.93 4.97 2.10
N MET A 208 11.91 5.49 2.78
CA MET A 208 11.85 6.93 3.05
C MET A 208 12.83 7.27 4.17
N GLU A 209 13.93 7.91 3.80
CA GLU A 209 14.92 8.43 4.74
C GLU A 209 14.51 9.83 5.22
N LEU A 210 14.67 10.09 6.52
CA LEU A 210 14.36 11.38 7.13
C LEU A 210 15.64 12.15 7.47
N ARG A 211 15.69 13.41 7.08
CA ARG A 211 16.72 14.35 7.48
C ARG A 211 16.27 15.11 8.73
N ARG A 212 16.34 14.45 9.88
CA ARG A 212 15.84 15.01 11.13
C ARG A 212 16.65 16.21 11.57
N GLN A 213 15.98 17.32 11.85
CA GLN A 213 16.50 18.59 12.35
C GLN A 213 15.55 19.13 13.40
N PRO A 214 15.98 20.10 14.25
CA PRO A 214 15.07 20.82 15.13
C PRO A 214 14.02 21.56 14.28
N VAL A 215 12.72 21.35 14.55
CA VAL A 215 11.62 21.96 13.82
C VAL A 215 10.77 22.81 14.74
N ASP A 216 10.59 24.08 14.38
CA ASP A 216 9.55 24.94 14.95
C ASP A 216 8.25 24.70 14.23
N ILE A 217 7.45 23.77 14.76
CA ILE A 217 6.15 23.39 14.19
C ILE A 217 5.13 24.54 14.23
N ALA A 218 5.21 25.40 15.23
CA ALA A 218 4.33 26.58 15.33
C ALA A 218 4.65 27.61 14.26
N GLY A 219 5.95 27.87 14.04
CA GLY A 219 6.42 28.74 12.95
C GLY A 219 6.08 28.15 11.58
N ALA A 220 6.22 26.83 11.38
CA ALA A 220 5.84 26.16 10.14
C ALA A 220 4.34 26.33 9.85
N ALA A 221 3.46 26.06 10.82
CA ALA A 221 2.03 26.25 10.68
C ALA A 221 1.66 27.70 10.35
N ALA A 222 2.31 28.67 11.01
CA ALA A 222 2.10 30.08 10.75
C ALA A 222 2.50 30.47 9.30
N ARG A 223 3.65 29.96 8.80
CA ARG A 223 4.08 30.20 7.39
C ARG A 223 3.04 29.69 6.39
N HIS A 224 2.53 28.49 6.58
CA HIS A 224 1.51 27.93 5.68
C HIS A 224 0.20 28.74 5.71
N VAL A 225 -0.25 29.20 6.88
CA VAL A 225 -1.41 30.10 7.00
C VAL A 225 -1.17 31.40 6.27
N GLN A 226 -0.01 32.04 6.46
CA GLN A 226 0.34 33.26 5.75
C GLN A 226 0.38 33.10 4.22
N ALA A 227 0.86 31.94 3.73
CA ALA A 227 0.83 31.63 2.31
C ALA A 227 -0.61 31.59 1.75
N HIS A 228 -1.55 31.00 2.50
CA HIS A 228 -2.96 31.00 2.11
C HIS A 228 -3.60 32.39 2.13
N ILE A 229 -3.24 33.24 3.10
CA ILE A 229 -3.72 34.64 3.18
C ILE A 229 -3.16 35.43 2.00
N ALA A 230 -1.86 35.30 1.70
CA ALA A 230 -1.24 35.94 0.56
C ALA A 230 -1.84 35.50 -0.80
N ALA A 231 -2.36 34.26 -0.86
CA ALA A 231 -3.12 33.73 -2.01
C ALA A 231 -4.59 34.22 -2.05
N GLY A 232 -4.94 35.28 -1.26
CA GLY A 232 -6.27 35.93 -1.27
C GLY A 232 -7.32 35.27 -0.40
N ARG A 233 -6.96 34.37 0.55
CA ARG A 233 -7.92 33.85 1.51
C ARG A 233 -8.09 34.81 2.66
N PRO A 234 -9.34 34.97 3.19
CA PRO A 234 -9.62 35.86 4.35
C PRO A 234 -8.78 35.42 5.57
N CYS A 235 -8.19 36.35 6.28
CA CYS A 235 -7.33 36.06 7.44
C CYS A 235 -8.15 35.49 8.63
N ASP A 236 -9.38 35.88 8.82
CA ASP A 236 -10.31 35.39 9.84
C ASP A 236 -10.73 33.91 9.61
N ARG A 237 -10.46 33.40 8.44
CA ARG A 237 -10.66 31.96 8.13
C ARG A 237 -9.72 31.03 8.88
N PHE A 238 -8.62 31.53 9.41
CA PHE A 238 -7.59 30.70 10.02
C PHE A 238 -7.37 31.06 11.49
N VAL A 239 -7.40 30.04 12.37
CA VAL A 239 -7.12 30.20 13.80
C VAL A 239 -6.00 29.23 14.17
N VAL A 240 -4.88 29.78 14.66
CA VAL A 240 -3.75 28.97 15.12
C VAL A 240 -3.63 29.12 16.63
N THR A 241 -3.73 28.01 17.35
CA THR A 241 -3.60 27.95 18.80
C THR A 241 -2.41 27.09 19.16
N VAL A 242 -1.51 27.63 20.00
CA VAL A 242 -0.31 26.91 20.45
C VAL A 242 -0.32 26.83 21.96
N ARG A 243 -0.38 25.61 22.49
CA ARG A 243 -0.32 25.34 23.94
C ARG A 243 1.11 25.05 24.34
N ARG A 244 1.68 25.92 25.13
CA ARG A 244 3.07 25.84 25.60
C ARG A 244 3.17 25.29 27.03
N PRO A 245 4.29 24.65 27.45
CA PRO A 245 5.50 24.45 26.64
C PRO A 245 5.35 23.31 25.63
N LEU A 246 5.96 23.45 24.44
CA LEU A 246 6.11 22.37 23.47
C LEU A 246 7.46 21.69 23.66
N PRO A 247 7.56 20.37 23.58
CA PRO A 247 8.83 19.67 23.59
C PRO A 247 9.64 19.98 22.32
N ALA A 248 10.97 19.84 22.39
CA ALA A 248 11.85 19.99 21.23
C ALA A 248 11.54 18.89 20.21
N LEU A 249 11.12 19.28 19.00
CA LEU A 249 10.74 18.38 17.95
C LEU A 249 11.89 18.18 16.96
N TRP A 250 12.34 16.92 16.78
CA TRP A 250 13.31 16.53 15.77
C TRP A 250 12.60 15.79 14.64
N ALA A 251 12.41 16.46 13.52
CA ALA A 251 11.70 15.93 12.35
C ALA A 251 12.39 16.38 11.06
N ASP A 252 11.96 15.85 9.92
CA ASP A 252 12.36 16.35 8.61
C ASP A 252 11.49 17.57 8.26
N PRO A 253 12.07 18.79 8.16
CA PRO A 253 11.31 20.03 7.93
C PRO A 253 10.49 19.98 6.64
N ASP A 254 11.08 19.47 5.54
CA ASP A 254 10.41 19.41 4.23
C ASP A 254 9.19 18.47 4.29
N LYS A 255 9.33 17.37 5.01
CA LYS A 255 8.24 16.40 5.20
C LYS A 255 7.16 16.91 6.15
N VAL A 256 7.53 17.67 7.18
CA VAL A 256 6.57 18.35 8.05
C VAL A 256 5.80 19.42 7.29
N ASP A 257 6.48 20.23 6.49
CA ASP A 257 5.84 21.23 5.62
C ASP A 257 4.89 20.56 4.62
N GLN A 258 5.26 19.41 4.05
CA GLN A 258 4.39 18.61 3.16
C GLN A 258 3.14 18.09 3.87
N VAL A 259 3.24 17.62 5.12
CA VAL A 259 2.08 17.19 5.93
C VAL A 259 1.14 18.36 6.18
N LEU A 260 1.67 19.51 6.63
CA LEU A 260 0.89 20.70 6.91
C LEU A 260 0.20 21.24 5.64
N SER A 261 0.92 21.33 4.54
CA SER A 261 0.38 21.75 3.24
C SER A 261 -0.79 20.87 2.82
N ASN A 262 -0.62 19.55 2.84
CA ASN A 262 -1.67 18.62 2.44
C ASN A 262 -2.92 18.72 3.31
N LEU A 263 -2.77 18.85 4.63
CA LEU A 263 -3.90 18.94 5.55
C LEU A 263 -4.62 20.30 5.42
N LEU A 264 -3.87 21.40 5.29
CA LEU A 264 -4.44 22.73 5.12
C LEU A 264 -5.10 22.89 3.75
N GLU A 265 -4.49 22.40 2.66
CA GLU A 265 -5.13 22.37 1.34
C GLU A 265 -6.45 21.58 1.37
N ASN A 266 -6.49 20.46 2.07
CA ASN A 266 -7.73 19.70 2.24
C ASN A 266 -8.78 20.46 3.02
N ALA A 267 -8.43 21.10 4.14
CA ALA A 267 -9.33 21.91 4.94
C ALA A 267 -9.89 23.12 4.16
N VAL A 268 -9.05 23.77 3.32
CA VAL A 268 -9.46 24.90 2.48
C VAL A 268 -10.34 24.46 1.31
N ARG A 269 -10.03 23.32 0.68
CA ARG A 269 -10.71 22.83 -0.53
C ARG A 269 -12.01 22.10 -0.23
N HIS A 270 -12.01 21.23 0.76
CA HIS A 270 -13.13 20.33 1.07
C HIS A 270 -13.92 20.75 2.29
N GLY A 271 -13.30 21.49 3.19
CA GLY A 271 -13.90 22.06 4.38
C GLY A 271 -14.74 23.31 4.11
N GLY A 272 -15.30 23.86 5.17
CA GLY A 272 -16.05 25.12 5.19
C GLY A 272 -15.67 25.93 6.43
N GLY A 273 -16.15 27.17 6.52
CA GLY A 273 -15.98 28.03 7.69
C GLY A 273 -14.52 28.23 8.09
N THR A 274 -14.28 28.21 9.39
CA THR A 274 -12.97 28.43 10.00
C THR A 274 -12.11 27.16 9.97
N VAL A 275 -10.85 27.31 9.58
CA VAL A 275 -9.82 26.27 9.69
C VAL A 275 -9.02 26.51 10.98
N THR A 276 -9.11 25.57 11.92
CA THR A 276 -8.41 25.67 13.22
C THR A 276 -7.22 24.74 13.22
N ILE A 277 -6.07 25.27 13.63
CA ILE A 277 -4.83 24.51 13.85
C ILE A 277 -4.50 24.61 15.34
N ASP A 278 -4.61 23.48 16.06
CA ASP A 278 -4.28 23.41 17.49
C ASP A 278 -3.01 22.57 17.67
N ILE A 279 -2.00 23.15 18.31
CA ILE A 279 -0.67 22.52 18.54
C ILE A 279 -0.48 22.41 20.04
N ALA A 280 -0.32 21.18 20.52
CA ALA A 280 -0.19 20.91 21.95
C ALA A 280 0.85 19.81 22.23
N PRO A 281 1.49 19.76 23.39
CA PRO A 281 2.24 18.60 23.82
C PRO A 281 1.30 17.39 23.99
N THR A 282 1.84 16.17 23.85
CA THR A 282 1.10 14.95 24.20
C THR A 282 0.68 15.00 25.66
N ALA A 283 -0.56 14.64 25.98
CA ALA A 283 -1.02 14.49 27.35
C ALA A 283 -0.31 13.29 28.00
N GLY A 284 0.11 13.43 29.24
CA GLY A 284 0.79 12.36 29.98
C GLY A 284 -0.05 11.08 30.01
N GLY A 285 0.51 9.95 29.53
CA GLY A 285 -0.14 8.65 29.47
C GLY A 285 -0.67 8.20 28.09
N GLU A 286 -0.69 9.06 27.09
CA GLU A 286 -1.16 8.73 25.73
C GLU A 286 -0.04 8.29 24.75
N GLY A 287 0.97 7.57 25.21
CA GLY A 287 2.08 7.11 24.35
C GLY A 287 3.37 7.92 24.50
N PRO A 288 4.29 7.89 23.52
CA PRO A 288 5.57 8.59 23.61
C PRO A 288 5.37 10.10 23.70
N GLU A 289 6.29 10.76 24.42
CA GLU A 289 6.34 12.22 24.48
C GLU A 289 6.49 12.81 23.06
N GLY A 290 5.73 13.84 22.77
CA GLY A 290 5.72 14.44 21.42
C GLY A 290 4.82 15.67 21.32
N THR A 291 4.60 16.10 20.10
CA THR A 291 3.70 17.20 19.78
C THR A 291 2.54 16.69 18.95
N VAL A 292 1.33 16.99 19.38
CA VAL A 292 0.08 16.71 18.66
C VAL A 292 -0.37 17.95 17.91
N ILE A 293 -0.62 17.78 16.63
CA ILE A 293 -1.14 18.81 15.75
C ILE A 293 -2.53 18.39 15.29
N THR A 294 -3.50 19.26 15.48
CA THR A 294 -4.89 19.04 15.08
C THR A 294 -5.31 20.10 14.05
N VAL A 295 -5.72 19.67 12.88
CA VAL A 295 -6.29 20.53 11.83
C VAL A 295 -7.76 20.20 11.71
N SER A 296 -8.62 21.19 11.92
CA SER A 296 -10.08 21.03 11.87
C SER A 296 -10.70 22.07 10.94
N ASP A 297 -11.76 21.69 10.23
CA ASP A 297 -12.60 22.57 9.43
C ASP A 297 -14.07 22.52 9.92
N GLU A 298 -14.91 23.39 9.37
CA GLU A 298 -16.35 23.48 9.68
C GLU A 298 -17.22 23.06 8.47
N GLY A 299 -16.70 22.20 7.57
CA GLY A 299 -17.42 21.71 6.40
C GLY A 299 -18.39 20.58 6.71
N GLN A 300 -18.70 19.78 5.68
CA GLN A 300 -19.59 18.62 5.80
C GLN A 300 -18.96 17.45 6.59
N GLY A 301 -17.63 17.46 6.73
CA GLY A 301 -16.88 16.37 7.33
C GLY A 301 -16.78 15.13 6.43
N ILE A 302 -16.35 14.03 7.03
CA ILE A 302 -16.16 12.74 6.37
C ILE A 302 -17.16 11.75 6.98
N PRO A 303 -17.94 11.02 6.18
CA PRO A 303 -18.83 9.97 6.68
C PRO A 303 -18.06 8.92 7.47
N GLU A 304 -18.63 8.41 8.58
CA GLU A 304 -17.97 7.42 9.46
C GLU A 304 -17.52 6.18 8.72
N GLU A 305 -18.32 5.67 7.81
CA GLU A 305 -18.02 4.53 6.94
C GLU A 305 -16.79 4.74 6.04
N SER A 306 -16.46 6.02 5.76
CA SER A 306 -15.31 6.39 4.93
C SER A 306 -14.06 6.71 5.75
N MET A 307 -14.15 6.94 7.06
CA MET A 307 -13.02 7.37 7.89
C MET A 307 -11.85 6.37 7.87
N ASN A 308 -12.13 5.08 7.84
CA ASN A 308 -11.09 4.04 7.74
C ASN A 308 -10.40 4.00 6.36
N ARG A 309 -11.01 4.63 5.34
CA ARG A 309 -10.54 4.58 3.95
C ARG A 309 -9.87 5.86 3.49
N VAL A 310 -9.98 6.98 4.21
CA VAL A 310 -9.45 8.29 3.77
C VAL A 310 -7.93 8.28 3.58
N PHE A 311 -7.21 7.41 4.27
CA PHE A 311 -5.77 7.23 4.15
C PHE A 311 -5.37 6.16 3.11
N THR A 312 -6.33 5.62 2.35
CA THR A 312 -6.02 4.71 1.24
C THR A 312 -5.70 5.51 -0.02
N ARG A 313 -4.89 4.92 -0.91
CA ARG A 313 -4.53 5.54 -2.18
C ARG A 313 -5.76 5.82 -3.02
N PHE A 314 -5.75 6.98 -3.70
CA PHE A 314 -6.81 7.43 -4.62
C PHE A 314 -8.18 7.59 -3.98
N TRP A 315 -8.27 7.58 -2.65
CA TRP A 315 -9.53 7.86 -2.01
C TRP A 315 -9.96 9.32 -2.30
N ARG A 316 -11.17 9.46 -2.82
CA ARG A 316 -11.80 10.73 -3.12
C ARG A 316 -13.19 10.75 -2.49
N GLY A 317 -13.53 11.82 -1.83
CA GLY A 317 -14.89 12.09 -1.42
C GLY A 317 -15.78 12.44 -2.63
N SER A 318 -17.01 12.84 -2.39
CA SER A 318 -18.02 13.17 -3.43
C SER A 318 -17.65 14.37 -4.30
N LYS A 319 -16.76 15.26 -3.87
CA LYS A 319 -16.35 16.46 -4.63
C LYS A 319 -15.16 16.14 -5.55
N ARG A 320 -15.29 16.47 -6.85
CA ARG A 320 -14.21 16.36 -7.84
C ARG A 320 -13.06 17.32 -7.47
N GLY A 321 -11.86 16.80 -7.34
CA GLY A 321 -10.64 17.59 -7.18
C GLY A 321 -9.58 16.91 -6.30
N GLY A 322 -8.34 16.92 -6.75
CA GLY A 322 -7.21 16.29 -6.07
C GLY A 322 -6.92 14.88 -6.55
N THR A 323 -5.69 14.42 -6.27
CA THR A 323 -5.16 13.12 -6.71
C THR A 323 -5.66 11.96 -5.87
N GLY A 324 -6.12 12.24 -4.64
CA GLY A 324 -6.42 11.22 -3.62
C GLY A 324 -5.17 10.57 -3.03
N LEU A 325 -3.99 11.16 -3.24
CA LEU A 325 -2.70 10.67 -2.76
C LEU A 325 -2.23 11.41 -1.51
N GLY A 326 -2.63 12.67 -1.32
CA GLY A 326 -2.11 13.53 -0.27
C GLY A 326 -2.29 12.95 1.15
N LEU A 327 -3.46 12.41 1.51
CA LEU A 327 -3.67 11.82 2.84
C LEU A 327 -2.91 10.51 3.04
N TYR A 328 -2.72 9.72 1.99
CA TYR A 328 -1.86 8.53 2.05
C TYR A 328 -0.41 8.90 2.34
N ILE A 329 0.11 9.95 1.67
CA ILE A 329 1.45 10.48 1.90
C ILE A 329 1.58 11.05 3.32
N VAL A 330 0.59 11.82 3.78
CA VAL A 330 0.56 12.34 5.16
C VAL A 330 0.69 11.21 6.17
N LYS A 331 -0.10 10.14 6.02
CA LYS A 331 -0.02 8.97 6.90
C LYS A 331 1.37 8.35 6.85
N GLY A 332 1.90 8.06 5.67
CA GLY A 332 3.22 7.47 5.50
C GLY A 332 4.35 8.32 6.13
N ILE A 333 4.34 9.63 5.91
CA ILE A 333 5.33 10.55 6.51
C ILE A 333 5.25 10.51 8.03
N VAL A 334 4.05 10.60 8.62
CA VAL A 334 3.86 10.57 10.07
C VAL A 334 4.32 9.24 10.66
N GLU A 335 3.99 8.12 10.03
CA GLU A 335 4.40 6.77 10.47
C GLU A 335 5.92 6.57 10.39
N VAL A 336 6.60 7.06 9.35
CA VAL A 336 8.07 6.98 9.23
C VAL A 336 8.76 7.84 10.29
N HIS A 337 8.12 8.94 10.77
CA HIS A 337 8.59 9.70 11.92
C HIS A 337 8.39 8.96 13.26
N GLY A 338 7.66 7.84 13.29
CA GLY A 338 7.30 7.10 14.50
C GLY A 338 6.05 7.66 15.19
N GLY A 339 5.29 8.51 14.50
CA GLY A 339 4.06 9.10 14.98
C GLY A 339 2.81 8.32 14.54
N TRP A 340 1.65 8.93 14.79
CA TRP A 340 0.35 8.41 14.36
C TRP A 340 -0.53 9.54 13.83
N ILE A 341 -1.50 9.20 12.98
CA ILE A 341 -2.53 10.10 12.47
C ILE A 341 -3.90 9.46 12.59
N THR A 342 -4.89 10.27 12.95
CA THR A 342 -6.29 9.89 13.04
C THR A 342 -7.18 10.91 12.36
N VAL A 343 -8.37 10.49 11.96
CA VAL A 343 -9.42 11.34 11.43
C VAL A 343 -10.68 11.17 12.26
N GLY A 344 -11.43 12.23 12.43
CA GLY A 344 -12.69 12.24 13.15
C GLY A 344 -13.55 13.43 12.75
N ARG A 345 -14.67 13.61 13.44
CA ARG A 345 -15.55 14.76 13.26
C ARG A 345 -15.08 15.92 14.13
N ALA A 346 -15.06 17.12 13.57
CA ALA A 346 -14.75 18.32 14.33
C ALA A 346 -15.96 18.73 15.21
N PRO A 347 -15.73 19.40 16.38
CA PRO A 347 -16.81 19.77 17.29
C PRO A 347 -17.87 20.70 16.69
N ARG A 348 -17.48 21.54 15.72
CA ARG A 348 -18.38 22.47 15.02
C ARG A 348 -18.86 21.95 13.66
N GLY A 349 -18.76 20.64 13.43
CA GLY A 349 -18.94 20.03 12.12
C GLY A 349 -17.61 19.95 11.37
N GLY A 350 -17.60 19.40 10.14
CA GLY A 350 -16.39 19.25 9.35
C GLY A 350 -15.51 18.09 9.74
N ALA A 351 -14.30 18.03 9.15
CA ALA A 351 -13.31 17.01 9.42
C ALA A 351 -12.28 17.50 10.46
N ARG A 352 -11.78 16.57 11.25
CA ARG A 352 -10.68 16.78 12.19
C ARG A 352 -9.61 15.76 11.94
N PHE A 353 -8.45 16.21 11.48
CA PHE A 353 -7.24 15.42 11.36
C PHE A 353 -6.34 15.71 12.55
N ARG A 354 -5.92 14.66 13.24
CA ARG A 354 -5.05 14.78 14.42
C ARG A 354 -3.85 13.86 14.21
N PHE A 355 -2.65 14.43 14.20
CA PHE A 355 -1.41 13.66 14.09
C PHE A 355 -0.43 14.04 15.19
N MET A 356 0.45 13.11 15.52
CA MET A 356 1.47 13.25 16.54
C MET A 356 2.84 12.99 15.93
N LEU A 357 3.80 13.81 16.31
CA LEU A 357 5.22 13.58 16.04
C LEU A 357 5.95 13.43 17.37
N PRO A 358 6.68 12.30 17.58
CA PRO A 358 7.37 12.04 18.84
C PRO A 358 8.62 12.91 18.97
N VAL A 359 9.02 13.15 20.22
CA VAL A 359 10.35 13.67 20.54
C VAL A 359 11.36 12.56 20.23
N ALA A 360 11.96 12.60 19.05
CA ALA A 360 12.94 11.61 18.64
C ALA A 360 14.29 12.30 18.45
N LEU A 361 15.15 12.21 19.49
CA LEU A 361 16.54 12.61 19.35
C LEU A 361 17.25 11.66 18.35
N PRO A 362 18.10 12.19 17.45
CA PRO A 362 18.97 11.36 16.63
C PRO A 362 19.85 10.46 17.52
N ALA A 363 20.14 9.23 17.05
CA ALA A 363 20.87 8.23 17.82
C ALA A 363 22.26 8.71 18.31
N HIS A 364 22.88 9.68 17.61
CA HIS A 364 24.16 10.27 18.00
C HIS A 364 24.04 11.37 19.08
N LEU A 365 22.84 11.73 19.48
CA LEU A 365 22.54 12.68 20.55
C LEU A 365 21.85 12.00 21.75
N GLN A 366 21.60 10.69 21.67
CA GLN A 366 21.18 9.84 22.77
C GLN A 366 22.40 9.28 23.51
#